data_a3380c434cecf6c7bd64960f76975147
#
_entry.id   a3380c434cecf6c7bd64960f76975147
#
_cell.length_a   1.000
_cell.length_b   1.000
_cell.length_c   1.000
_cell.angle_alpha   90.00
_cell.angle_beta   90.00
_cell.angle_gamma   90.00
#
_symmetry.space_group_name_H-M   'P 1'
#
loop_
_entity.id
_entity.type
_entity.pdbx_description
1 polymer ?
#
loop_
_entity_poly.entity_id
_entity_poly.type
_entity_poly.pdbx_seq_one_letter_code
_entity_poly.pdbx_strand_id
1 'polypeptide(L)'
;MPPGPRGQHRRIYALPVEISIVIPAYNEADRIQEGFDRLRPVLEQLGPDRVEVIVVDDGSSDATGPVAAVTYGALPHSLVVNQEINRGKGAAFRLGVSVARGASLVVCDADMAINPAHLPEVLDALTTSPLAFGSRAIDRPIRYDSMVRTQAGALFNHLVRRKIDTDSRDTQCGFKGFTLPAARLLAAIGLVEGFAYDVELYFLAAQLGLAVTPVPVRWDDVKGSSVHVSRDARTMWRDITSIPRTNYSTPVVRVPSAVTIDEVDAVARSSRLQGIALARGDSDSLVVVPRSGALAAIEIAKVLGGSVGTAQLADVRGRELIAL
;
A
#
# COMPACT_ATOMS: atom_id res chain seq x y z
N MET A 1 54.87 26.64 11.36
CA MET A 1 53.98 26.01 10.37
C MET A 1 52.54 26.11 10.90
N PRO A 2 51.60 26.78 10.20
CA PRO A 2 50.22 26.81 10.61
C PRO A 2 49.55 25.44 10.26
N PRO A 3 48.59 24.96 11.06
CA PRO A 3 47.86 23.71 10.76
C PRO A 3 46.97 23.92 9.54
N GLY A 4 47.03 22.98 8.59
CA GLY A 4 46.20 22.95 7.38
C GLY A 4 44.71 22.82 7.67
N PRO A 5 43.84 23.18 6.71
CA PRO A 5 42.41 23.21 6.91
C PRO A 5 41.88 21.77 7.13
N ARG A 6 41.21 21.59 8.26
CA ARG A 6 40.45 20.35 8.55
C ARG A 6 39.35 20.21 7.49
N GLY A 7 39.45 19.12 6.74
CA GLY A 7 38.45 18.76 5.75
C GLY A 7 37.04 18.74 6.37
N GLN A 8 36.20 19.65 5.92
CA GLN A 8 34.77 19.60 6.15
C GLN A 8 34.25 18.36 5.40
N HIS A 9 34.06 17.25 6.11
CA HIS A 9 33.22 16.18 5.62
C HIS A 9 31.81 16.77 5.45
N ARG A 10 31.48 17.19 4.23
CA ARG A 10 30.09 17.40 3.82
C ARG A 10 29.40 16.08 4.11
N ARG A 11 28.63 16.02 5.19
CA ARG A 11 27.56 15.03 5.31
C ARG A 11 26.64 15.28 4.12
N ILE A 12 26.72 14.44 3.12
CA ILE A 12 25.71 14.34 2.07
C ILE A 12 24.48 13.79 2.82
N TYR A 13 23.60 14.71 3.25
CA TYR A 13 22.27 14.31 3.69
C TYR A 13 21.60 13.74 2.44
N ALA A 14 21.45 12.43 2.37
CA ALA A 14 20.59 11.82 1.37
C ALA A 14 19.23 12.51 1.47
N LEU A 15 18.71 12.98 0.34
CA LEU A 15 17.36 13.55 0.30
C LEU A 15 16.39 12.51 0.90
N PRO A 16 15.42 12.93 1.71
CA PRO A 16 14.46 12.02 2.27
C PRO A 16 13.68 11.35 1.13
N VAL A 17 13.45 10.05 1.24
CA VAL A 17 12.54 9.33 0.34
C VAL A 17 11.15 9.94 0.49
N GLU A 18 10.57 10.38 -0.63
CA GLU A 18 9.25 11.02 -0.64
C GLU A 18 8.15 10.07 -1.15
N ILE A 19 8.53 9.13 -2.01
CA ILE A 19 7.61 8.24 -2.71
C ILE A 19 8.06 6.79 -2.50
N SER A 20 7.15 5.93 -2.10
CA SER A 20 7.34 4.47 -2.07
C SER A 20 6.51 3.82 -3.17
N ILE A 21 7.13 3.05 -4.05
CA ILE A 21 6.45 2.20 -5.02
C ILE A 21 6.52 0.77 -4.52
N VAL A 22 5.37 0.18 -4.21
CA VAL A 22 5.25 -1.21 -3.77
C VAL A 22 4.80 -2.07 -4.94
N ILE A 23 5.55 -3.12 -5.24
CA ILE A 23 5.33 -4.04 -6.35
C ILE A 23 5.17 -5.46 -5.80
N PRO A 24 3.92 -5.93 -5.55
CA PRO A 24 3.67 -7.33 -5.26
C PRO A 24 4.00 -8.20 -6.49
N ALA A 25 4.78 -9.25 -6.30
CA ALA A 25 5.20 -10.16 -7.35
C ALA A 25 5.04 -11.62 -6.92
N TYR A 26 4.50 -12.47 -7.79
CA TYR A 26 4.41 -13.91 -7.60
C TYR A 26 4.53 -14.65 -8.93
N ASN A 27 5.63 -15.39 -9.12
CA ASN A 27 5.97 -16.07 -10.35
C ASN A 27 5.98 -15.12 -11.57
N GLU A 28 6.75 -14.03 -11.42
CA GLU A 28 6.88 -12.95 -12.40
C GLU A 28 8.28 -12.86 -13.01
N ALA A 29 9.13 -13.89 -12.85
CA ALA A 29 10.53 -13.87 -13.30
C ALA A 29 10.68 -13.44 -14.77
N ASP A 30 9.76 -13.88 -15.64
CA ASP A 30 9.80 -13.60 -17.09
C ASP A 30 9.32 -12.17 -17.45
N ARG A 31 8.61 -11.48 -16.54
CA ARG A 31 7.94 -10.18 -16.83
C ARG A 31 8.48 -9.01 -16.03
N ILE A 32 9.13 -9.27 -14.91
CA ILE A 32 9.57 -8.22 -13.98
C ILE A 32 10.58 -7.25 -14.61
N GLN A 33 11.40 -7.74 -15.55
CA GLN A 33 12.34 -6.91 -16.29
C GLN A 33 11.60 -5.95 -17.23
N GLU A 34 10.60 -6.44 -17.97
CA GLU A 34 9.80 -5.59 -18.87
C GLU A 34 9.02 -4.54 -18.05
N GLY A 35 8.46 -4.94 -16.89
CA GLY A 35 7.81 -4.00 -15.97
C GLY A 35 8.75 -2.90 -15.49
N PHE A 36 10.00 -3.24 -15.15
CA PHE A 36 11.02 -2.26 -14.80
C PHE A 36 11.35 -1.31 -15.94
N ASP A 37 11.51 -1.82 -17.16
CA ASP A 37 11.83 -1.00 -18.35
C ASP A 37 10.72 0.02 -18.65
N ARG A 38 9.46 -0.30 -18.34
CA ARG A 38 8.32 0.62 -18.39
C ARG A 38 8.34 1.65 -17.26
N LEU A 39 8.76 1.26 -16.07
CA LEU A 39 8.80 2.13 -14.88
C LEU A 39 9.98 3.11 -14.90
N ARG A 40 11.13 2.68 -15.40
CA ARG A 40 12.39 3.42 -15.35
C ARG A 40 12.30 4.88 -15.85
N PRO A 41 11.68 5.20 -17.01
CA PRO A 41 11.59 6.59 -17.46
C PRO A 41 10.85 7.51 -16.48
N VAL A 42 9.85 6.97 -15.77
CA VAL A 42 9.10 7.73 -14.77
C VAL A 42 9.92 7.93 -13.49
N LEU A 43 10.70 6.94 -13.07
CA LEU A 43 11.64 7.09 -11.95
C LEU A 43 12.69 8.17 -12.25
N GLU A 44 13.21 8.22 -13.48
CA GLU A 44 14.15 9.26 -13.92
C GLU A 44 13.50 10.66 -13.87
N GLN A 45 12.25 10.79 -14.29
CA GLN A 45 11.47 12.04 -14.24
C GLN A 45 11.18 12.50 -12.80
N LEU A 46 10.82 11.57 -11.90
CA LEU A 46 10.50 11.87 -10.51
C LEU A 46 11.73 12.19 -9.66
N GLY A 47 12.92 11.79 -10.13
CA GLY A 47 14.18 11.86 -9.39
C GLY A 47 14.43 10.59 -8.57
N PRO A 48 15.34 9.72 -9.02
CA PRO A 48 15.54 8.39 -8.43
C PRO A 48 15.96 8.42 -6.96
N ASP A 49 16.58 9.50 -6.48
CA ASP A 49 16.94 9.68 -5.07
C ASP A 49 15.73 9.96 -4.16
N ARG A 50 14.59 10.35 -4.73
CA ARG A 50 13.34 10.64 -3.99
C ARG A 50 12.38 9.45 -3.95
N VAL A 51 12.65 8.42 -4.74
CA VAL A 51 11.76 7.27 -4.91
C VAL A 51 12.42 6.00 -4.38
N GLU A 52 11.75 5.28 -3.51
CA GLU A 52 12.11 3.89 -3.21
C GLU A 52 11.19 2.92 -3.93
N VAL A 53 11.76 1.82 -4.39
CA VAL A 53 11.01 0.72 -4.99
C VAL A 53 11.13 -0.50 -4.11
N ILE A 54 9.98 -1.01 -3.66
CA ILE A 54 9.86 -2.17 -2.77
C ILE A 54 9.17 -3.29 -3.55
N VAL A 55 9.95 -4.28 -3.99
CA VAL A 55 9.39 -5.49 -4.59
C VAL A 55 9.11 -6.49 -3.49
N VAL A 56 7.88 -6.98 -3.41
CA VAL A 56 7.48 -8.00 -2.44
C VAL A 56 7.25 -9.31 -3.19
N ASP A 57 8.21 -10.22 -3.09
CA ASP A 57 8.08 -11.58 -3.61
C ASP A 57 7.19 -12.40 -2.67
N ASP A 58 6.00 -12.72 -3.13
CA ASP A 58 4.97 -13.44 -2.36
C ASP A 58 5.19 -14.96 -2.41
N GLY A 59 6.40 -15.41 -2.07
CA GLY A 59 6.73 -16.82 -2.00
C GLY A 59 6.74 -17.50 -3.36
N SER A 60 7.37 -16.87 -4.36
CA SER A 60 7.49 -17.42 -5.70
C SER A 60 8.22 -18.76 -5.72
N SER A 61 7.81 -19.64 -6.62
CA SER A 61 8.49 -20.92 -6.89
C SER A 61 9.50 -20.82 -8.04
N ASP A 62 9.53 -19.70 -8.75
CA ASP A 62 10.48 -19.38 -9.82
C ASP A 62 11.60 -18.43 -9.34
N ALA A 63 12.35 -17.85 -10.27
CA ALA A 63 13.44 -16.94 -9.97
C ALA A 63 13.00 -15.47 -9.75
N THR A 64 11.74 -15.19 -9.42
CA THR A 64 11.22 -13.82 -9.27
C THR A 64 12.05 -12.98 -8.31
N GLY A 65 12.29 -13.44 -7.09
CA GLY A 65 13.06 -12.69 -6.09
C GLY A 65 14.50 -12.37 -6.56
N PRO A 66 15.30 -13.34 -6.98
CA PRO A 66 16.64 -13.11 -7.55
C PRO A 66 16.64 -12.18 -8.76
N VAL A 67 15.71 -12.32 -9.70
CA VAL A 67 15.61 -11.44 -10.88
C VAL A 67 15.25 -10.02 -10.44
N ALA A 68 14.29 -9.85 -9.53
CA ALA A 68 13.94 -8.55 -8.97
C ALA A 68 15.14 -7.86 -8.30
N ALA A 69 15.93 -8.60 -7.51
CA ALA A 69 17.10 -8.06 -6.84
C ALA A 69 18.16 -7.54 -7.83
N VAL A 70 18.35 -8.22 -8.95
CA VAL A 70 19.27 -7.76 -10.02
C VAL A 70 18.69 -6.56 -10.76
N THR A 71 17.40 -6.65 -11.15
CA THR A 71 16.71 -5.63 -11.98
C THR A 71 16.62 -4.29 -11.26
N TYR A 72 16.19 -4.28 -10.00
CA TYR A 72 15.99 -3.05 -9.22
C TYR A 72 17.21 -2.64 -8.40
N GLY A 73 18.22 -3.52 -8.26
CA GLY A 73 19.39 -3.29 -7.43
C GLY A 73 20.28 -2.13 -7.84
N ALA A 74 20.15 -1.62 -9.08
CA ALA A 74 20.83 -0.42 -9.55
C ALA A 74 20.21 0.90 -9.08
N LEU A 75 19.00 0.88 -8.52
CA LEU A 75 18.33 2.06 -8.00
C LEU A 75 18.94 2.48 -6.65
N PRO A 76 19.04 3.79 -6.34
CA PRO A 76 19.57 4.30 -5.07
C PRO A 76 18.81 3.74 -3.85
N HIS A 77 17.52 3.55 -3.99
CA HIS A 77 16.64 3.04 -2.94
C HIS A 77 15.76 1.91 -3.49
N SER A 78 16.23 0.68 -3.39
CA SER A 78 15.45 -0.50 -3.72
C SER A 78 15.52 -1.53 -2.60
N LEU A 79 14.43 -2.28 -2.43
CA LEU A 79 14.33 -3.35 -1.45
C LEU A 79 13.53 -4.50 -2.06
N VAL A 80 14.07 -5.71 -1.99
CA VAL A 80 13.32 -6.93 -2.28
C VAL A 80 13.03 -7.63 -0.97
N VAL A 81 11.76 -7.85 -0.66
CA VAL A 81 11.30 -8.54 0.54
C VAL A 81 10.64 -9.83 0.12
N ASN A 82 11.06 -10.95 0.70
CA ASN A 82 10.53 -12.27 0.35
C ASN A 82 9.60 -12.79 1.45
N GLN A 83 8.44 -13.29 1.09
CA GLN A 83 7.61 -14.13 1.95
C GLN A 83 8.04 -15.59 1.79
N GLU A 84 8.02 -16.38 2.86
CA GLU A 84 8.40 -17.81 2.82
C GLU A 84 7.40 -18.66 2.01
N ILE A 85 6.14 -18.25 2.00
CA ILE A 85 5.04 -18.93 1.30
C ILE A 85 4.13 -17.91 0.63
N ASN A 86 3.49 -18.31 -0.45
CA ASN A 86 2.46 -17.49 -1.08
C ASN A 86 1.28 -17.28 -0.11
N ARG A 87 1.01 -16.00 0.20
CA ARG A 87 -0.11 -15.57 1.03
C ARG A 87 -1.11 -14.74 0.26
N GLY A 88 -0.73 -14.24 -0.91
CA GLY A 88 -1.56 -13.47 -1.80
C GLY A 88 -1.27 -11.96 -1.79
N LYS A 89 -1.78 -11.29 -2.80
CA LYS A 89 -1.48 -9.89 -3.13
C LYS A 89 -1.76 -8.92 -1.97
N GLY A 90 -2.84 -9.15 -1.20
CA GLY A 90 -3.16 -8.32 -0.03
C GLY A 90 -2.14 -8.49 1.11
N ALA A 91 -1.60 -9.69 1.30
CA ALA A 91 -0.53 -9.92 2.28
C ALA A 91 0.77 -9.25 1.82
N ALA A 92 1.11 -9.36 0.54
CA ALA A 92 2.26 -8.68 -0.05
C ALA A 92 2.14 -7.15 0.02
N PHE A 93 0.94 -6.59 -0.23
CA PHE A 93 0.65 -5.17 -0.01
C PHE A 93 0.98 -4.76 1.44
N ARG A 94 0.44 -5.46 2.44
CA ARG A 94 0.67 -5.13 3.85
C ARG A 94 2.14 -5.21 4.24
N LEU A 95 2.86 -6.19 3.71
CA LEU A 95 4.30 -6.31 3.94
C LEU A 95 5.07 -5.13 3.33
N GLY A 96 4.76 -4.75 2.08
CA GLY A 96 5.36 -3.59 1.43
C GLY A 96 5.08 -2.29 2.20
N VAL A 97 3.84 -2.06 2.66
CA VAL A 97 3.47 -0.91 3.50
C VAL A 97 4.26 -0.87 4.80
N SER A 98 4.52 -2.02 5.42
CA SER A 98 5.21 -2.08 6.71
C SER A 98 6.66 -1.58 6.66
N VAL A 99 7.30 -1.63 5.48
CA VAL A 99 8.69 -1.20 5.29
C VAL A 99 8.81 0.10 4.50
N ALA A 100 7.71 0.63 3.99
CA ALA A 100 7.65 1.87 3.22
C ALA A 100 7.94 3.12 4.08
N ARG A 101 8.69 4.09 3.49
CA ARG A 101 9.15 5.31 4.16
C ARG A 101 8.68 6.59 3.49
N GLY A 102 8.28 6.51 2.21
CA GLY A 102 7.82 7.66 1.44
C GLY A 102 6.49 8.21 1.95
N ALA A 103 6.34 9.52 2.01
CA ALA A 103 5.10 10.18 2.42
C ALA A 103 3.90 9.79 1.55
N SER A 104 4.16 9.50 0.28
CA SER A 104 3.21 8.93 -0.68
C SER A 104 3.61 7.49 -1.02
N LEU A 105 2.62 6.59 -1.07
CA LEU A 105 2.81 5.19 -1.45
C LEU A 105 1.95 4.86 -2.67
N VAL A 106 2.54 4.23 -3.68
CA VAL A 106 1.80 3.74 -4.85
C VAL A 106 2.04 2.24 -5.02
N VAL A 107 0.97 1.48 -5.19
CA VAL A 107 1.03 0.07 -5.55
C VAL A 107 0.94 -0.06 -7.06
N CYS A 108 1.84 -0.85 -7.65
CA CYS A 108 1.85 -1.19 -9.07
C CYS A 108 1.94 -2.70 -9.25
N ASP A 109 1.30 -3.24 -10.27
CA ASP A 109 1.49 -4.64 -10.67
C ASP A 109 2.87 -4.86 -11.29
N ALA A 110 3.48 -6.02 -11.08
CA ALA A 110 4.85 -6.32 -11.54
C ALA A 110 5.03 -6.23 -13.07
N ASP A 111 3.95 -6.49 -13.83
CA ASP A 111 3.93 -6.41 -15.30
C ASP A 111 3.70 -4.99 -15.82
N MET A 112 3.43 -4.01 -14.94
CA MET A 112 3.13 -2.62 -15.30
C MET A 112 2.07 -2.51 -16.43
N ALA A 113 1.05 -3.37 -16.39
CA ALA A 113 -0.07 -3.33 -17.34
C ALA A 113 -0.82 -1.99 -17.31
N ILE A 114 -0.86 -1.32 -16.17
CA ILE A 114 -1.20 0.10 -16.08
C ILE A 114 0.06 0.91 -16.34
N ASN A 115 -0.01 1.81 -17.33
CA ASN A 115 1.14 2.63 -17.71
C ASN A 115 1.65 3.46 -16.52
N PRO A 116 2.92 3.28 -16.09
CA PRO A 116 3.51 4.05 -14.99
C PRO A 116 3.55 5.56 -15.21
N ALA A 117 3.40 6.04 -16.45
CA ALA A 117 3.27 7.47 -16.77
C ALA A 117 2.10 8.17 -16.06
N HIS A 118 1.16 7.41 -15.46
CA HIS A 118 0.10 7.94 -14.59
C HIS A 118 0.52 8.15 -13.13
N LEU A 119 1.79 7.85 -12.75
CA LEU A 119 2.28 8.12 -11.40
C LEU A 119 2.15 9.59 -10.99
N PRO A 120 2.53 10.58 -11.83
CA PRO A 120 2.38 12.00 -11.46
C PRO A 120 0.94 12.40 -11.14
N GLU A 121 -0.05 11.93 -11.89
CA GLU A 121 -1.47 12.23 -11.66
C GLU A 121 -1.98 11.60 -10.34
N VAL A 122 -1.51 10.40 -10.01
CA VAL A 122 -1.83 9.76 -8.71
C VAL A 122 -1.20 10.54 -7.57
N LEU A 123 0.07 10.95 -7.70
CA LEU A 123 0.77 11.74 -6.67
C LEU A 123 0.12 13.11 -6.47
N ASP A 124 -0.31 13.76 -7.55
CA ASP A 124 -1.03 15.05 -7.47
C ASP A 124 -2.37 14.87 -6.72
N ALA A 125 -3.14 13.84 -7.04
CA ALA A 125 -4.39 13.55 -6.35
C ALA A 125 -4.20 13.29 -4.85
N LEU A 126 -3.05 12.74 -4.43
CA LEU A 126 -2.72 12.51 -3.01
C LEU A 126 -2.42 13.81 -2.23
N THR A 127 -2.22 14.94 -2.90
CA THR A 127 -2.06 16.24 -2.23
C THR A 127 -3.35 16.72 -1.57
N THR A 128 -4.51 16.25 -2.06
CA THR A 128 -5.85 16.68 -1.61
C THR A 128 -6.70 15.52 -1.07
N SER A 129 -6.28 14.28 -1.28
CA SER A 129 -7.04 13.09 -0.89
C SER A 129 -6.13 12.05 -0.25
N PRO A 130 -6.55 11.35 0.81
CA PRO A 130 -5.75 10.30 1.41
C PRO A 130 -5.56 9.09 0.50
N LEU A 131 -6.45 8.89 -0.48
CA LEU A 131 -6.44 7.76 -1.41
C LEU A 131 -6.68 8.25 -2.85
N ALA A 132 -5.87 7.76 -3.78
CA ALA A 132 -5.97 8.05 -5.21
C ALA A 132 -5.88 6.73 -6.00
N PHE A 133 -7.02 6.21 -6.43
CA PHE A 133 -7.09 4.89 -7.06
C PHE A 133 -7.30 5.00 -8.56
N GLY A 134 -6.48 4.29 -9.32
CA GLY A 134 -6.62 4.18 -10.76
C GLY A 134 -7.99 3.63 -11.17
N SER A 135 -8.55 4.15 -12.24
CA SER A 135 -9.80 3.66 -12.81
C SER A 135 -9.68 3.59 -14.33
N ARG A 136 -9.84 2.39 -14.87
CA ARG A 136 -9.86 2.09 -16.31
C ARG A 136 -11.20 2.41 -16.94
N ALA A 137 -12.23 2.68 -16.11
CA ALA A 137 -13.62 2.82 -16.52
C ALA A 137 -14.12 4.28 -16.60
N ILE A 138 -13.25 5.29 -16.40
CA ILE A 138 -13.67 6.70 -16.41
C ILE A 138 -13.92 7.18 -17.83
N ASP A 139 -12.95 7.00 -18.72
CA ASP A 139 -13.02 7.53 -20.09
C ASP A 139 -13.63 6.53 -21.08
N ARG A 140 -13.51 5.24 -20.81
CA ARG A 140 -14.01 4.17 -21.66
C ARG A 140 -14.46 2.97 -20.84
N PRO A 141 -15.48 2.20 -21.30
CA PRO A 141 -15.80 0.92 -20.67
C PRO A 141 -14.61 -0.03 -20.79
N ILE A 142 -14.31 -0.75 -19.71
CA ILE A 142 -13.26 -1.78 -19.69
C ILE A 142 -13.65 -2.85 -20.71
N ARG A 143 -12.78 -3.07 -21.70
CA ARG A 143 -12.94 -4.11 -22.72
C ARG A 143 -11.80 -5.10 -22.60
N TYR A 144 -12.13 -6.36 -22.52
CA TYR A 144 -11.20 -7.47 -22.62
C TYR A 144 -11.25 -8.05 -24.04
N ASP A 145 -10.24 -8.77 -24.47
CA ASP A 145 -10.18 -9.41 -25.82
C ASP A 145 -11.35 -10.36 -26.10
N SER A 146 -12.04 -10.81 -25.03
CA SER A 146 -13.23 -11.65 -25.14
C SER A 146 -14.47 -10.91 -24.64
N MET A 147 -15.52 -10.91 -25.47
CA MET A 147 -16.84 -10.34 -25.12
C MET A 147 -17.41 -10.99 -23.86
N VAL A 148 -17.19 -12.30 -23.69
CA VAL A 148 -17.63 -13.06 -22.49
C VAL A 148 -16.90 -12.57 -21.24
N ARG A 149 -15.58 -12.33 -21.31
CA ARG A 149 -14.81 -11.76 -20.19
C ARG A 149 -15.26 -10.34 -19.85
N THR A 150 -15.57 -9.53 -20.87
CA THR A 150 -16.07 -8.16 -20.68
C THR A 150 -17.41 -8.16 -19.94
N GLN A 151 -18.36 -9.02 -20.35
CA GLN A 151 -19.68 -9.12 -19.70
C GLN A 151 -19.57 -9.70 -18.28
N ALA A 152 -18.77 -10.75 -18.09
CA ALA A 152 -18.51 -11.34 -16.79
C ALA A 152 -17.87 -10.32 -15.83
N GLY A 153 -16.91 -9.56 -16.29
CA GLY A 153 -16.26 -8.48 -15.52
C GLY A 153 -17.23 -7.35 -15.14
N ALA A 154 -18.10 -6.94 -16.08
CA ALA A 154 -19.10 -5.92 -15.81
C ALA A 154 -20.16 -6.38 -14.76
N LEU A 155 -20.64 -7.63 -14.88
CA LEU A 155 -21.54 -8.24 -13.92
C LEU A 155 -20.88 -8.36 -12.53
N PHE A 156 -19.63 -8.84 -12.50
CA PHE A 156 -18.85 -8.96 -11.28
C PHE A 156 -18.71 -7.60 -10.58
N ASN A 157 -18.26 -6.57 -11.31
CA ASN A 157 -18.15 -5.21 -10.76
C ASN A 157 -19.49 -4.65 -10.28
N HIS A 158 -20.60 -4.94 -10.96
CA HIS A 158 -21.92 -4.55 -10.52
C HIS A 158 -22.30 -5.20 -9.18
N LEU A 159 -22.05 -6.49 -9.03
CA LEU A 159 -22.33 -7.23 -7.81
C LEU A 159 -21.44 -6.76 -6.66
N VAL A 160 -20.15 -6.50 -6.91
CA VAL A 160 -19.21 -5.94 -5.93
C VAL A 160 -19.72 -4.59 -5.44
N ARG A 161 -20.03 -3.66 -6.33
CA ARG A 161 -20.51 -2.31 -5.96
C ARG A 161 -21.74 -2.36 -5.06
N ARG A 162 -22.72 -3.22 -5.41
CA ARG A 162 -23.92 -3.40 -4.56
C ARG A 162 -23.61 -4.00 -3.20
N LYS A 163 -22.54 -4.81 -3.12
CA LYS A 163 -22.18 -5.52 -1.90
C LYS A 163 -21.44 -4.65 -0.89
N ILE A 164 -20.55 -3.78 -1.38
CA ILE A 164 -19.70 -2.92 -0.53
C ILE A 164 -20.15 -1.45 -0.52
N ASP A 165 -21.29 -1.15 -1.17
CA ASP A 165 -21.86 0.21 -1.26
C ASP A 165 -20.85 1.25 -1.75
N THR A 166 -20.31 1.05 -2.95
CA THR A 166 -19.35 1.96 -3.57
C THR A 166 -19.79 2.42 -4.95
N ASP A 167 -19.56 3.67 -5.26
CA ASP A 167 -19.81 4.25 -6.59
C ASP A 167 -18.67 3.98 -7.60
N SER A 168 -17.54 3.42 -7.13
CA SER A 168 -16.40 3.11 -8.00
C SER A 168 -16.78 2.14 -9.11
N ARG A 169 -16.50 2.52 -10.35
CA ARG A 169 -16.74 1.67 -11.54
C ARG A 169 -15.64 0.64 -11.78
N ASP A 170 -14.50 0.78 -11.11
CA ASP A 170 -13.35 -0.11 -11.22
C ASP A 170 -12.71 -0.33 -9.85
N THR A 171 -13.17 -1.36 -9.13
CA THR A 171 -12.68 -1.68 -7.79
C THR A 171 -11.39 -2.51 -7.79
N GLN A 172 -10.97 -3.01 -8.96
CA GLN A 172 -9.87 -3.98 -9.08
C GLN A 172 -8.69 -3.46 -9.91
N CYS A 173 -8.58 -2.16 -10.11
CA CYS A 173 -7.40 -1.58 -10.72
C CYS A 173 -6.19 -1.76 -9.79
N GLY A 174 -5.12 -2.40 -10.29
CA GLY A 174 -3.91 -2.67 -9.51
C GLY A 174 -3.04 -1.43 -9.24
N PHE A 175 -3.44 -0.26 -9.73
CA PHE A 175 -2.70 0.99 -9.59
C PHE A 175 -3.37 1.88 -8.53
N LYS A 176 -2.80 1.93 -7.34
CA LYS A 176 -3.41 2.58 -6.19
C LYS A 176 -2.43 3.44 -5.42
N GLY A 177 -2.79 4.71 -5.22
CA GLY A 177 -2.05 5.66 -4.42
C GLY A 177 -2.64 5.86 -3.03
N PHE A 178 -1.77 6.11 -2.07
CA PHE A 178 -2.10 6.31 -0.66
C PHE A 178 -1.18 7.38 -0.07
N THR A 179 -1.69 8.21 0.82
CA THR A 179 -0.80 8.83 1.80
C THR A 179 -0.29 7.74 2.75
N LEU A 180 0.94 7.86 3.25
CA LEU A 180 1.52 6.82 4.10
C LEU A 180 0.68 6.50 5.34
N PRO A 181 0.08 7.51 6.06
CA PRO A 181 -0.78 7.21 7.20
C PRO A 181 -2.01 6.38 6.81
N ALA A 182 -2.64 6.70 5.68
CA ALA A 182 -3.80 5.95 5.19
C ALA A 182 -3.42 4.51 4.79
N ALA A 183 -2.26 4.34 4.10
CA ALA A 183 -1.75 3.01 3.76
C ALA A 183 -1.52 2.15 5.01
N ARG A 184 -0.86 2.71 6.03
CA ARG A 184 -0.56 2.01 7.30
C ARG A 184 -1.82 1.63 8.06
N LEU A 185 -2.79 2.55 8.13
CA LEU A 185 -4.08 2.27 8.77
C LEU A 185 -4.82 1.13 8.05
N LEU A 186 -4.97 1.22 6.73
CA LEU A 186 -5.66 0.20 5.94
C LEU A 186 -4.93 -1.15 5.99
N ALA A 187 -3.60 -1.16 5.96
CA ALA A 187 -2.79 -2.36 6.09
C ALA A 187 -2.93 -3.02 7.49
N ALA A 188 -3.05 -2.21 8.56
CA ALA A 188 -3.24 -2.72 9.92
C ALA A 188 -4.63 -3.32 10.15
N ILE A 189 -5.67 -2.76 9.54
CA ILE A 189 -7.06 -3.18 9.70
C ILE A 189 -7.41 -4.32 8.73
N GLY A 190 -6.94 -4.27 7.49
CA GLY A 190 -7.28 -5.20 6.42
C GLY A 190 -6.92 -6.65 6.76
N LEU A 191 -7.76 -7.59 6.33
CA LEU A 191 -7.67 -9.01 6.65
C LEU A 191 -7.58 -9.88 5.39
N VAL A 192 -8.06 -9.40 4.25
CA VAL A 192 -8.05 -10.17 3.01
C VAL A 192 -6.63 -10.29 2.50
N GLU A 193 -6.16 -11.53 2.33
CA GLU A 193 -4.81 -11.81 1.86
C GLU A 193 -4.71 -11.90 0.34
N GLY A 194 -5.76 -12.38 -0.33
CA GLY A 194 -5.83 -12.60 -1.77
C GLY A 194 -6.19 -11.35 -2.59
N PHE A 195 -6.65 -11.61 -3.82
CA PHE A 195 -7.01 -10.55 -4.79
C PHE A 195 -8.20 -9.68 -4.38
N ALA A 196 -9.09 -10.17 -3.51
CA ALA A 196 -10.22 -9.39 -3.02
C ALA A 196 -9.82 -8.25 -2.07
N TYR A 197 -8.54 -8.12 -1.71
CA TYR A 197 -8.04 -6.99 -0.90
C TYR A 197 -8.33 -5.63 -1.57
N ASP A 198 -8.33 -5.58 -2.89
CA ASP A 198 -8.68 -4.38 -3.65
C ASP A 198 -10.09 -3.89 -3.32
N VAL A 199 -11.04 -4.83 -3.17
CA VAL A 199 -12.43 -4.56 -2.79
C VAL A 199 -12.51 -4.18 -1.32
N GLU A 200 -11.74 -4.85 -0.46
CA GLU A 200 -11.64 -4.55 0.97
C GLU A 200 -11.18 -3.11 1.21
N LEU A 201 -10.19 -2.62 0.45
CA LEU A 201 -9.70 -1.25 0.55
C LEU A 201 -10.81 -0.21 0.32
N TYR A 202 -11.68 -0.41 -0.69
CA TYR A 202 -12.81 0.48 -0.93
C TYR A 202 -13.83 0.42 0.23
N PHE A 203 -14.13 -0.79 0.72
CA PHE A 203 -15.04 -0.95 1.85
C PHE A 203 -14.50 -0.25 3.10
N LEU A 204 -13.24 -0.49 3.45
CA LEU A 204 -12.61 0.12 4.63
C LEU A 204 -12.52 1.64 4.48
N ALA A 205 -12.17 2.15 3.29
CA ALA A 205 -12.15 3.59 3.03
C ALA A 205 -13.52 4.23 3.31
N ALA A 206 -14.60 3.64 2.80
CA ALA A 206 -15.96 4.12 3.05
C ALA A 206 -16.34 4.07 4.54
N GLN A 207 -16.03 2.97 5.23
CA GLN A 207 -16.33 2.83 6.65
C GLN A 207 -15.56 3.82 7.52
N LEU A 208 -14.32 4.15 7.14
CA LEU A 208 -13.45 5.09 7.86
C LEU A 208 -13.71 6.56 7.47
N GLY A 209 -14.51 6.80 6.42
CA GLY A 209 -14.74 8.16 5.91
C GLY A 209 -13.54 8.73 5.14
N LEU A 210 -12.67 7.87 4.61
CA LEU A 210 -11.54 8.29 3.79
C LEU A 210 -11.99 8.55 2.36
N ALA A 211 -11.71 9.75 1.86
CA ALA A 211 -11.99 10.10 0.47
C ALA A 211 -11.12 9.28 -0.49
N VAL A 212 -11.70 8.80 -1.57
CA VAL A 212 -11.01 8.12 -2.67
C VAL A 212 -11.15 8.96 -3.93
N THR A 213 -10.05 9.48 -4.46
CA THR A 213 -10.04 10.19 -5.74
C THR A 213 -9.77 9.19 -6.87
N PRO A 214 -10.71 9.01 -7.81
CA PRO A 214 -10.48 8.15 -8.96
C PRO A 214 -9.59 8.86 -10.00
N VAL A 215 -8.50 8.20 -10.41
CA VAL A 215 -7.57 8.71 -11.42
C VAL A 215 -7.75 7.92 -12.72
N PRO A 216 -8.07 8.56 -13.86
CA PRO A 216 -8.17 7.89 -15.15
C PRO A 216 -6.83 7.25 -15.51
N VAL A 217 -6.83 5.95 -15.83
CA VAL A 217 -5.61 5.25 -16.22
C VAL A 217 -5.83 4.41 -17.49
N ARG A 218 -4.77 4.26 -18.27
CA ARG A 218 -4.75 3.37 -19.43
C ARG A 218 -4.19 2.02 -19.03
N TRP A 219 -4.87 0.99 -19.48
CA TRP A 219 -4.45 -0.39 -19.33
C TRP A 219 -3.97 -0.90 -20.68
N ASP A 220 -2.74 -1.41 -20.72
CA ASP A 220 -2.14 -2.05 -21.87
C ASP A 220 -2.21 -3.56 -21.67
N ASP A 221 -2.66 -4.29 -22.68
CA ASP A 221 -2.73 -5.75 -22.61
C ASP A 221 -1.32 -6.35 -22.63
N VAL A 222 -0.88 -6.87 -21.50
CA VAL A 222 0.40 -7.58 -21.37
C VAL A 222 0.13 -9.08 -21.44
N LYS A 223 0.72 -9.76 -22.41
CA LYS A 223 0.55 -11.20 -22.59
C LYS A 223 1.07 -11.98 -21.37
N GLY A 224 0.33 -12.99 -20.91
CA GLY A 224 0.83 -13.94 -19.92
C GLY A 224 0.35 -13.71 -18.49
N SER A 225 -0.87 -13.16 -18.27
CA SER A 225 -1.45 -13.03 -16.92
C SER A 225 -1.45 -14.37 -16.17
N SER A 226 -0.85 -14.39 -14.97
CA SER A 226 -0.80 -15.54 -14.06
C SER A 226 -2.12 -15.83 -13.34
N VAL A 227 -3.16 -15.00 -13.56
CA VAL A 227 -4.45 -15.14 -12.88
C VAL A 227 -5.28 -16.27 -13.51
N HIS A 228 -5.43 -17.39 -12.80
CA HIS A 228 -6.32 -18.49 -13.17
C HIS A 228 -7.77 -18.15 -12.81
N VAL A 229 -8.52 -17.56 -13.75
CA VAL A 229 -9.88 -17.01 -13.57
C VAL A 229 -10.85 -17.98 -12.88
N SER A 230 -10.79 -19.30 -13.11
CA SER A 230 -11.75 -20.25 -12.57
C SER A 230 -11.49 -20.70 -11.12
N ARG A 231 -10.21 -20.82 -10.72
CA ARG A 231 -9.82 -21.24 -9.38
C ARG A 231 -9.90 -20.08 -8.39
N ASP A 232 -9.45 -18.92 -8.82
CA ASP A 232 -9.35 -17.72 -7.97
C ASP A 232 -10.72 -17.06 -7.79
N ALA A 233 -11.64 -17.20 -8.76
CA ALA A 233 -12.97 -16.60 -8.73
C ALA A 233 -13.83 -17.05 -7.54
N ARG A 234 -13.77 -18.33 -7.16
CA ARG A 234 -14.55 -18.84 -6.00
C ARG A 234 -14.03 -18.28 -4.68
N THR A 235 -12.71 -18.30 -4.50
CA THR A 235 -12.08 -17.76 -3.29
C THR A 235 -12.33 -16.27 -3.18
N MET A 236 -12.10 -15.55 -4.28
CA MET A 236 -12.34 -14.12 -4.36
C MET A 236 -13.80 -13.74 -4.08
N TRP A 237 -14.79 -14.50 -4.63
CA TRP A 237 -16.20 -14.26 -4.35
C TRP A 237 -16.55 -14.50 -2.88
N ARG A 238 -16.04 -15.59 -2.28
CA ARG A 238 -16.20 -15.88 -0.85
C ARG A 238 -15.65 -14.71 -0.01
N ASP A 239 -14.44 -14.25 -0.33
CA ASP A 239 -13.80 -13.17 0.39
C ASP A 239 -14.62 -11.86 0.26
N ILE A 240 -15.03 -11.49 -0.94
CA ILE A 240 -15.89 -10.32 -1.17
C ILE A 240 -17.20 -10.40 -0.38
N THR A 241 -17.83 -11.58 -0.31
CA THR A 241 -19.08 -11.74 0.45
C THR A 241 -18.87 -11.70 1.96
N SER A 242 -17.66 -11.98 2.43
CA SER A 242 -17.32 -11.91 3.86
C SER A 242 -17.00 -10.48 4.31
N ILE A 243 -16.45 -9.63 3.44
CA ILE A 243 -15.99 -8.26 3.77
C ILE A 243 -17.03 -7.49 4.60
N PRO A 244 -18.29 -7.28 4.17
CA PRO A 244 -19.27 -6.50 4.94
C PRO A 244 -19.74 -7.14 6.25
N ARG A 245 -19.44 -8.42 6.46
CA ARG A 245 -19.81 -9.19 7.65
C ARG A 245 -18.67 -9.33 8.64
N THR A 246 -17.47 -8.95 8.23
CA THR A 246 -16.26 -9.07 9.04
C THR A 246 -16.26 -7.98 10.10
N ASN A 247 -16.00 -8.36 11.34
CA ASN A 247 -15.80 -7.41 12.43
C ASN A 247 -14.33 -6.92 12.39
N TYR A 248 -14.10 -5.81 11.73
CA TYR A 248 -12.76 -5.24 11.59
C TYR A 248 -12.33 -4.55 12.88
N SER A 249 -11.18 -4.93 13.37
CA SER A 249 -10.52 -4.32 14.51
C SER A 249 -9.01 -4.34 14.34
N THR A 250 -8.32 -3.43 14.99
CA THR A 250 -6.85 -3.38 14.98
C THR A 250 -6.29 -3.16 16.37
N PRO A 251 -5.12 -3.72 16.72
CA PRO A 251 -4.42 -3.37 17.94
C PRO A 251 -4.09 -1.88 17.98
N VAL A 252 -4.32 -1.24 19.11
CA VAL A 252 -4.00 0.17 19.33
C VAL A 252 -3.42 0.38 20.71
N VAL A 253 -2.64 1.46 20.86
CA VAL A 253 -2.34 2.06 22.13
C VAL A 253 -3.12 3.36 22.23
N ARG A 254 -3.98 3.48 23.24
CA ARG A 254 -4.68 4.72 23.56
C ARG A 254 -3.75 5.58 24.40
N VAL A 255 -3.43 6.76 23.96
CA VAL A 255 -2.58 7.71 24.67
C VAL A 255 -3.32 9.04 24.87
N PRO A 256 -3.02 9.79 25.94
CA PRO A 256 -3.60 11.13 26.12
C PRO A 256 -3.31 12.02 24.91
N SER A 257 -4.24 12.90 24.55
CA SER A 257 -4.07 13.86 23.45
C SER A 257 -2.90 14.82 23.63
N ALA A 258 -2.43 14.99 24.88
CA ALA A 258 -1.25 15.79 25.20
C ALA A 258 0.08 15.16 24.75
N VAL A 259 0.10 13.84 24.45
CA VAL A 259 1.29 13.17 23.91
C VAL A 259 1.56 13.68 22.51
N THR A 260 2.77 14.14 22.28
CA THR A 260 3.18 14.72 20.99
C THR A 260 3.51 13.64 19.95
N ILE A 261 3.47 14.03 18.68
CA ILE A 261 3.87 13.14 17.56
C ILE A 261 5.32 12.69 17.73
N ASP A 262 6.22 13.62 18.12
CA ASP A 262 7.65 13.35 18.28
C ASP A 262 7.90 12.33 19.40
N GLU A 263 7.14 12.38 20.49
CA GLU A 263 7.23 11.41 21.57
C GLU A 263 6.79 10.01 21.11
N VAL A 264 5.68 9.92 20.39
CA VAL A 264 5.21 8.64 19.83
C VAL A 264 6.23 8.06 18.84
N ASP A 265 6.76 8.90 17.95
CA ASP A 265 7.72 8.49 16.93
C ASP A 265 9.08 8.06 17.58
N ALA A 266 9.56 8.78 18.58
CA ALA A 266 10.77 8.41 19.31
C ALA A 266 10.65 7.04 20.01
N VAL A 267 9.49 6.77 20.63
CA VAL A 267 9.22 5.49 21.30
C VAL A 267 9.05 4.38 20.26
N ALA A 268 8.36 4.62 19.15
CA ALA A 268 8.19 3.65 18.07
C ALA A 268 9.54 3.22 17.48
N ARG A 269 10.42 4.19 17.21
CA ARG A 269 11.79 3.91 16.76
C ARG A 269 12.61 3.10 17.74
N SER A 270 12.53 3.44 19.04
CA SER A 270 13.26 2.69 20.08
C SER A 270 12.76 1.26 20.23
N SER A 271 11.46 1.04 20.05
CA SER A 271 10.81 -0.28 20.08
C SER A 271 10.95 -1.04 18.76
N ARG A 272 11.63 -0.48 17.75
CA ARG A 272 11.79 -1.04 16.40
C ARG A 272 10.45 -1.39 15.72
N LEU A 273 9.40 -0.68 16.07
CA LEU A 273 8.08 -0.87 15.50
C LEU A 273 7.94 -0.04 14.22
N GLN A 274 7.68 -0.71 13.12
CA GLN A 274 7.44 -0.10 11.81
C GLN A 274 5.96 -0.17 11.43
N GLY A 275 5.55 0.66 10.50
CA GLY A 275 4.21 0.58 9.90
C GLY A 275 3.08 1.06 10.81
N ILE A 276 3.36 1.91 11.80
CA ILE A 276 2.35 2.50 12.68
C ILE A 276 1.75 3.78 12.09
N ALA A 277 0.53 4.10 12.53
CA ALA A 277 -0.14 5.37 12.24
C ALA A 277 -0.74 5.94 13.52
N LEU A 278 -0.79 7.26 13.63
CA LEU A 278 -1.48 7.96 14.71
C LEU A 278 -2.83 8.45 14.18
N ALA A 279 -3.91 8.06 14.87
CA ALA A 279 -5.25 8.58 14.65
C ALA A 279 -5.62 9.51 15.81
N ARG A 280 -5.49 10.82 15.60
CA ARG A 280 -5.71 11.84 16.62
C ARG A 280 -7.18 12.18 16.77
N GLY A 281 -7.67 12.19 18.02
CA GLY A 281 -8.98 12.67 18.43
C GLY A 281 -8.89 13.82 19.43
N ASP A 282 -10.03 14.35 19.84
CA ASP A 282 -10.11 15.50 20.75
C ASP A 282 -9.62 15.19 22.17
N SER A 283 -9.96 13.99 22.68
CA SER A 283 -9.67 13.59 24.07
C SER A 283 -8.53 12.58 24.18
N ASP A 284 -8.29 11.80 23.16
CA ASP A 284 -7.26 10.78 23.09
C ASP A 284 -6.69 10.63 21.68
N SER A 285 -5.54 9.99 21.58
CA SER A 285 -4.97 9.56 20.31
C SER A 285 -4.82 8.03 20.28
N LEU A 286 -5.05 7.43 19.12
CA LEU A 286 -4.89 6.00 18.90
C LEU A 286 -3.62 5.76 18.09
N VAL A 287 -2.61 5.17 18.71
CA VAL A 287 -1.46 4.63 17.98
C VAL A 287 -1.87 3.29 17.41
N VAL A 288 -2.16 3.28 16.11
CA VAL A 288 -2.55 2.06 15.38
C VAL A 288 -1.31 1.23 15.12
N VAL A 289 -1.32 -0.01 15.56
CA VAL A 289 -0.18 -0.92 15.52
C VAL A 289 -0.49 -2.09 14.59
N PRO A 290 0.46 -2.49 13.72
CA PRO A 290 0.31 -3.71 12.94
C PRO A 290 0.04 -4.92 13.85
N ARG A 291 -0.75 -5.89 13.38
CA ARG A 291 -1.09 -7.10 14.17
C ARG A 291 0.14 -7.87 14.66
N SER A 292 1.23 -7.84 13.89
CA SER A 292 2.53 -8.41 14.29
C SER A 292 3.23 -7.65 15.43
N GLY A 293 2.81 -6.43 15.72
CA GLY A 293 3.44 -5.53 16.69
C GLY A 293 2.83 -5.52 18.08
N ALA A 294 1.99 -6.49 18.45
CA ALA A 294 1.25 -6.49 19.72
C ALA A 294 2.15 -6.41 20.98
N LEU A 295 3.35 -7.01 20.96
CA LEU A 295 4.30 -6.91 22.06
C LEU A 295 4.89 -5.50 22.18
N ALA A 296 5.23 -4.85 21.07
CA ALA A 296 5.74 -3.49 21.08
C ALA A 296 4.67 -2.47 21.51
N ALA A 297 3.39 -2.75 21.30
CA ALA A 297 2.29 -1.93 21.80
C ALA A 297 2.32 -1.80 23.34
N ILE A 298 2.71 -2.85 24.05
CA ILE A 298 2.84 -2.84 25.52
C ILE A 298 3.95 -1.89 25.97
N GLU A 299 5.08 -1.86 25.26
CA GLU A 299 6.19 -0.95 25.56
C GLU A 299 5.80 0.51 25.30
N ILE A 300 5.16 0.77 24.16
CA ILE A 300 4.64 2.10 23.82
C ILE A 300 3.66 2.59 24.88
N ALA A 301 2.72 1.74 25.30
CA ALA A 301 1.75 2.09 26.33
C ALA A 301 2.43 2.44 27.66
N LYS A 302 3.43 1.68 28.09
CA LYS A 302 4.18 1.94 29.32
C LYS A 302 4.91 3.27 29.28
N VAL A 303 5.56 3.60 28.17
CA VAL A 303 6.38 4.82 28.04
C VAL A 303 5.50 6.06 27.91
N LEU A 304 4.41 5.98 27.13
CA LEU A 304 3.54 7.11 26.84
C LEU A 304 2.37 7.27 27.85
N GLY A 305 2.33 6.47 28.91
CA GLY A 305 1.25 6.51 29.89
C GLY A 305 -0.12 6.10 29.32
N GLY A 306 -0.10 5.24 28.30
CA GLY A 306 -1.28 4.79 27.59
C GLY A 306 -1.79 3.42 28.04
N SER A 307 -2.82 2.93 27.33
CA SER A 307 -3.39 1.59 27.53
C SER A 307 -3.44 0.82 26.22
N VAL A 308 -3.10 -0.47 26.26
CA VAL A 308 -3.24 -1.38 25.11
C VAL A 308 -4.70 -1.84 25.00
N GLY A 309 -5.21 -1.88 23.77
CA GLY A 309 -6.57 -2.35 23.49
C GLY A 309 -6.75 -2.68 22.02
N THR A 310 -7.99 -2.78 21.62
CA THR A 310 -8.41 -2.89 20.21
C THR A 310 -9.32 -1.72 19.87
N ALA A 311 -9.20 -1.21 18.66
CA ALA A 311 -10.11 -0.21 18.09
C ALA A 311 -10.96 -0.86 16.99
N GLN A 312 -12.23 -0.54 16.97
CA GLN A 312 -13.14 -0.83 15.87
C GLN A 312 -13.07 0.29 14.83
N LEU A 313 -13.64 0.07 13.65
CA LEU A 313 -13.67 1.10 12.60
C LEU A 313 -14.30 2.42 13.09
N ALA A 314 -15.35 2.32 13.91
CA ALA A 314 -16.02 3.48 14.48
C ALA A 314 -15.12 4.32 15.41
N ASP A 315 -14.19 3.69 16.11
CA ASP A 315 -13.25 4.38 17.00
C ASP A 315 -12.22 5.23 16.23
N VAL A 316 -11.93 4.86 14.97
CA VAL A 316 -10.92 5.50 14.12
C VAL A 316 -11.53 6.48 13.14
N ARG A 317 -12.81 6.28 12.78
CA ARG A 317 -13.52 7.10 11.79
C ARG A 317 -13.49 8.58 12.13
N GLY A 318 -13.11 9.41 11.14
CA GLY A 318 -13.12 10.87 11.28
C GLY A 318 -11.96 11.46 12.09
N ARG A 319 -11.02 10.64 12.55
CA ARG A 319 -9.80 11.12 13.21
C ARG A 319 -8.77 11.61 12.18
N GLU A 320 -7.98 12.59 12.56
CA GLU A 320 -6.83 13.03 11.78
C GLU A 320 -5.77 11.91 11.74
N LEU A 321 -5.31 11.57 10.54
CA LEU A 321 -4.28 10.54 10.34
C LEU A 321 -2.91 11.18 10.14
N ILE A 322 -1.92 10.73 10.93
CA ILE A 322 -0.55 11.24 10.93
C ILE A 322 0.41 10.07 10.70
N ALA A 323 1.38 10.24 9.78
CA ALA A 323 2.47 9.29 9.59
C ALA A 323 3.50 9.42 10.72
N LEU A 324 4.02 8.29 11.15
CA LEU A 324 5.10 8.18 12.13
C LEU A 324 6.28 7.43 11.53
#